data_4618ac74f63ae44a4e4b850a9b46f325
#
_entry.id   4618ac74f63ae44a4e4b850a9b46f325
#
_cell.length_a   1.000
_cell.length_b   1.000
_cell.length_c   1.000
_cell.angle_alpha   90.00
_cell.angle_beta   90.00
_cell.angle_gamma   90.00
#
_symmetry.space_group_name_H-M   'P 1'
#
loop_
_entity.id
_entity.type
_entity.pdbx_description
1 polymer ?
#
loop_
_entity_poly.entity_id
_entity_poly.type
_entity_poly.pdbx_seq_one_letter_code
_entity_poly.pdbx_strand_id
1 'polypeptide(L)'
;MKTLELKDICGYLPYGLRIMRSPTNVPVVAELLDIRKDFTILGAGHIDTYRAVLRPMSDLTKEITHKGEKFVPLVELAKIALRDAIAKRYYNDVDFVIKNDYVEIHGHYKFRYTHRGSFEMCRTISDFDELTCLHQCEIFDKLNEWMFDYRGLISAGLAIDVNTLPENPYER
;
A
#
# COMPACT_ATOMS: atom_id res chain seq x y z
N MET A 1 -20.85 -15.41 1.63
CA MET A 1 -19.39 -15.15 1.55
C MET A 1 -19.19 -13.90 0.71
N LYS A 2 -18.32 -12.96 1.11
CA LYS A 2 -17.91 -11.87 0.22
C LYS A 2 -17.05 -12.46 -0.90
N THR A 3 -17.27 -12.03 -2.12
CA THR A 3 -16.46 -12.39 -3.30
C THR A 3 -15.64 -11.17 -3.72
N LEU A 4 -14.44 -11.41 -4.27
CA LEU A 4 -13.60 -10.36 -4.83
C LEU A 4 -14.30 -9.71 -6.03
N GLU A 5 -14.36 -8.39 -6.05
CA GLU A 5 -14.96 -7.62 -7.14
C GLU A 5 -13.87 -6.77 -7.85
N LEU A 6 -14.12 -6.40 -9.11
CA LEU A 6 -13.17 -5.57 -9.87
C LEU A 6 -12.83 -4.25 -9.15
N LYS A 7 -13.82 -3.61 -8.53
CA LYS A 7 -13.61 -2.36 -7.77
C LYS A 7 -12.60 -2.50 -6.63
N ASP A 8 -12.43 -3.74 -6.10
CA ASP A 8 -11.52 -4.01 -4.99
C ASP A 8 -10.06 -4.01 -5.44
N ILE A 9 -9.81 -4.37 -6.71
CA ILE A 9 -8.46 -4.58 -7.25
C ILE A 9 -8.08 -3.65 -8.39
N CYS A 10 -9.01 -2.87 -8.96
CA CYS A 10 -8.75 -2.06 -10.16
C CYS A 10 -7.57 -1.07 -10.00
N GLY A 11 -7.35 -0.54 -8.80
CA GLY A 11 -6.24 0.37 -8.54
C GLY A 11 -4.85 -0.29 -8.63
N TYR A 12 -4.75 -1.59 -8.41
CA TYR A 12 -3.49 -2.33 -8.44
C TYR A 12 -3.13 -2.86 -9.83
N LEU A 13 -4.10 -2.96 -10.76
CA LEU A 13 -3.91 -3.58 -12.07
C LEU A 13 -2.78 -2.93 -12.90
N PRO A 14 -2.64 -1.58 -12.93
CA PRO A 14 -1.58 -0.94 -13.72
C PRO A 14 -0.17 -1.29 -13.23
N TYR A 15 -0.03 -1.79 -12.03
CA TYR A 15 1.25 -1.99 -11.35
C TYR A 15 1.69 -3.46 -11.28
N GLY A 16 0.98 -4.37 -11.97
CA GLY A 16 1.35 -5.79 -12.05
C GLY A 16 0.90 -6.59 -10.83
N LEU A 17 -0.36 -6.42 -10.42
CA LEU A 17 -0.98 -7.20 -9.35
C LEU A 17 -0.79 -8.70 -9.56
N ARG A 18 -0.27 -9.37 -8.55
CA ARG A 18 -0.16 -10.83 -8.52
C ARG A 18 -1.41 -11.44 -7.89
N ILE A 19 -1.83 -12.58 -8.45
CA ILE A 19 -2.98 -13.34 -7.98
C ILE A 19 -2.60 -14.79 -7.72
N MET A 20 -3.30 -15.42 -6.79
CA MET A 20 -3.18 -16.85 -6.51
C MET A 20 -4.54 -17.53 -6.63
N ARG A 21 -4.55 -18.73 -7.19
CA ARG A 21 -5.76 -19.54 -7.31
C ARG A 21 -6.10 -20.20 -5.97
N SER A 22 -7.33 -20.02 -5.50
CA SER A 22 -7.90 -20.71 -4.34
C SER A 22 -8.84 -21.83 -4.84
N PRO A 23 -8.90 -23.05 -4.23
CA PRO A 23 -8.23 -23.51 -3.01
C PRO A 23 -7.11 -24.56 -3.27
N THR A 24 -6.47 -24.54 -4.41
CA THR A 24 -5.34 -25.44 -4.65
C THR A 24 -4.13 -24.89 -3.90
N ASN A 25 -3.60 -25.62 -2.92
CA ASN A 25 -2.40 -25.28 -2.15
C ASN A 25 -1.11 -25.17 -3.00
N VAL A 26 -1.23 -25.12 -4.31
CA VAL A 26 -0.12 -24.85 -5.21
C VAL A 26 -0.14 -23.35 -5.52
N PRO A 27 0.83 -22.58 -5.01
CA PRO A 27 0.93 -21.16 -5.30
C PRO A 27 1.30 -20.95 -6.77
N VAL A 28 0.30 -20.80 -7.62
CA VAL A 28 0.52 -20.26 -8.95
C VAL A 28 0.35 -18.75 -8.81
N VAL A 29 1.44 -18.06 -8.45
CA VAL A 29 1.47 -16.60 -8.51
C VAL A 29 1.54 -16.22 -9.97
N ALA A 30 0.46 -15.68 -10.50
CA ALA A 30 0.38 -15.18 -11.86
C ALA A 30 0.14 -13.68 -11.85
N GLU A 31 0.73 -12.98 -12.80
CA GLU A 31 0.42 -11.58 -13.03
C GLU A 31 -0.97 -11.48 -13.65
N LEU A 32 -1.78 -10.57 -13.11
CA LEU A 32 -3.09 -10.29 -13.66
C LEU A 32 -2.93 -9.35 -14.85
N LEU A 33 -2.95 -9.92 -16.07
CA LEU A 33 -2.70 -9.17 -17.30
C LEU A 33 -3.98 -8.58 -17.92
N ASP A 34 -5.13 -9.21 -17.72
CA ASP A 34 -6.39 -8.77 -18.32
C ASP A 34 -7.61 -9.27 -17.53
N ILE A 35 -8.64 -8.42 -17.41
CA ILE A 35 -9.96 -8.79 -16.90
C ILE A 35 -10.99 -8.42 -17.94
N ARG A 36 -11.74 -9.41 -18.42
CA ARG A 36 -12.86 -9.18 -19.35
C ARG A 36 -14.08 -8.61 -18.61
N LYS A 37 -15.02 -8.04 -19.38
CA LYS A 37 -16.27 -7.45 -18.87
C LYS A 37 -17.13 -8.42 -18.04
N ASP A 38 -17.00 -9.72 -18.25
CA ASP A 38 -17.68 -10.79 -17.52
C ASP A 38 -16.91 -11.27 -16.27
N PHE A 39 -15.86 -10.53 -15.86
CA PHE A 39 -14.96 -10.87 -14.76
C PHE A 39 -14.16 -12.17 -14.98
N THR A 40 -14.04 -12.62 -16.21
CA THR A 40 -13.16 -13.74 -16.56
C THR A 40 -11.74 -13.24 -16.69
N ILE A 41 -10.80 -13.90 -15.99
CA ILE A 41 -9.38 -13.70 -16.16
C ILE A 41 -8.94 -14.56 -17.35
N LEU A 42 -8.30 -13.96 -18.36
CA LEU A 42 -7.85 -14.67 -19.56
C LEU A 42 -7.04 -15.92 -19.20
N GLY A 43 -7.58 -17.10 -19.58
CA GLY A 43 -6.95 -18.40 -19.36
C GLY A 43 -7.03 -18.95 -17.93
N ALA A 44 -7.66 -18.27 -17.01
CA ALA A 44 -7.58 -18.61 -15.59
C ALA A 44 -8.93 -18.90 -14.90
N GLY A 45 -10.08 -18.52 -15.45
CA GLY A 45 -11.42 -18.75 -14.87
C GLY A 45 -12.03 -17.51 -14.22
N HIS A 46 -13.04 -17.70 -13.38
CA HIS A 46 -13.73 -16.59 -12.71
C HIS A 46 -12.90 -15.96 -11.59
N ILE A 47 -13.01 -14.63 -11.42
CA ILE A 47 -12.26 -13.84 -10.42
C ILE A 47 -12.49 -14.32 -8.97
N ASP A 48 -13.65 -14.88 -8.68
CA ASP A 48 -14.00 -15.41 -7.36
C ASP A 48 -13.17 -16.64 -6.92
N THR A 49 -12.50 -17.28 -7.88
CA THR A 49 -11.55 -18.40 -7.61
C THR A 49 -10.13 -17.91 -7.31
N TYR A 50 -9.90 -16.60 -7.36
CA TYR A 50 -8.58 -16.00 -7.16
C TYR A 50 -8.57 -15.08 -5.93
N ARG A 51 -7.39 -14.92 -5.38
CA ARG A 51 -7.10 -13.94 -4.32
C ARG A 51 -5.93 -13.07 -4.75
N ALA A 52 -6.04 -11.78 -4.53
CA ALA A 52 -4.95 -10.85 -4.72
C ALA A 52 -3.84 -11.14 -3.71
N VAL A 53 -2.58 -10.94 -4.10
CA VAL A 53 -1.44 -10.95 -3.16
C VAL A 53 -1.17 -9.50 -2.79
N LEU A 54 -1.29 -9.14 -1.52
CA LEU A 54 -1.15 -7.77 -1.05
C LEU A 54 -0.25 -7.68 0.19
N ARG A 55 0.31 -6.49 0.44
CA ARG A 55 1.05 -6.16 1.65
C ARG A 55 0.10 -5.66 2.74
N PRO A 56 0.23 -6.12 3.98
CA PRO A 56 -0.58 -5.58 5.08
C PRO A 56 -0.15 -4.15 5.41
N MET A 57 -1.10 -3.31 5.83
CA MET A 57 -0.82 -1.92 6.22
C MET A 57 0.16 -1.80 7.41
N SER A 58 0.33 -2.86 8.20
CA SER A 58 1.33 -2.93 9.28
C SER A 58 2.79 -2.89 8.79
N ASP A 59 3.02 -3.06 7.48
CA ASP A 59 4.36 -2.98 6.90
C ASP A 59 4.75 -1.56 6.45
N LEU A 60 3.87 -0.58 6.61
CA LEU A 60 4.17 0.81 6.24
C LEU A 60 5.40 1.39 6.96
N THR A 61 5.67 0.96 8.20
CA THR A 61 6.81 1.42 9.00
C THR A 61 8.02 0.50 8.95
N LYS A 62 7.94 -0.60 8.20
CA LYS A 62 9.04 -1.56 8.02
C LYS A 62 9.78 -1.29 6.71
N GLU A 63 11.06 -1.65 6.67
CA GLU A 63 11.76 -1.69 5.39
C GLU A 63 11.17 -2.81 4.52
N ILE A 64 10.81 -2.46 3.30
CA ILE A 64 10.36 -3.41 2.28
C ILE A 64 11.30 -3.40 1.08
N THR A 65 11.29 -4.50 0.32
CA THR A 65 11.86 -4.54 -1.02
C THR A 65 10.74 -4.56 -2.05
N HIS A 66 10.80 -3.69 -3.04
CA HIS A 66 9.85 -3.64 -4.15
C HIS A 66 10.61 -3.32 -5.44
N LYS A 67 10.50 -4.20 -6.45
CA LYS A 67 11.23 -4.08 -7.72
C LYS A 67 12.75 -3.82 -7.56
N GLY A 68 13.36 -4.49 -6.59
CA GLY A 68 14.79 -4.39 -6.30
C GLY A 68 15.20 -3.20 -5.44
N GLU A 69 14.31 -2.27 -5.14
CA GLU A 69 14.58 -1.11 -4.27
C GLU A 69 14.16 -1.39 -2.83
N LYS A 70 14.99 -0.95 -1.87
CA LYS A 70 14.71 -1.04 -0.43
C LYS A 70 14.37 0.32 0.13
N PHE A 71 13.25 0.41 0.83
CA PHE A 71 12.79 1.66 1.45
C PHE A 71 11.76 1.39 2.55
N VAL A 72 11.48 2.43 3.36
CA VAL A 72 10.38 2.41 4.33
C VAL A 72 9.20 3.18 3.73
N PRO A 73 8.07 2.52 3.42
CA PRO A 73 6.96 3.14 2.70
C PRO A 73 6.44 4.41 3.34
N LEU A 74 6.26 4.43 4.65
CA LEU A 74 5.72 5.60 5.34
C LEU A 74 6.63 6.82 5.24
N VAL A 75 7.96 6.63 5.14
CA VAL A 75 8.93 7.72 4.90
C VAL A 75 8.76 8.29 3.49
N GLU A 76 8.65 7.42 2.48
CA GLU A 76 8.46 7.88 1.10
C GLU A 76 7.12 8.62 0.92
N LEU A 77 6.04 8.14 1.57
CA LEU A 77 4.76 8.83 1.56
C LEU A 77 4.82 10.19 2.29
N ALA A 78 5.58 10.28 3.38
CA ALA A 78 5.81 11.56 4.08
C ALA A 78 6.56 12.56 3.19
N LYS A 79 7.53 12.12 2.39
CA LYS A 79 8.22 12.97 1.39
C LYS A 79 7.24 13.52 0.35
N ILE A 80 6.30 12.72 -0.13
CA ILE A 80 5.24 13.18 -1.06
C ILE A 80 4.37 14.24 -0.38
N ALA A 81 3.91 13.96 0.84
CA ALA A 81 3.07 14.89 1.59
C ALA A 81 3.74 16.25 1.87
N LEU A 82 5.08 16.25 2.02
CA LEU A 82 5.89 17.44 2.29
C LEU A 82 6.49 18.08 1.03
N ARG A 83 6.30 17.52 -0.15
CA ARG A 83 6.99 17.94 -1.37
C ARG A 83 7.01 19.46 -1.59
N ASP A 84 5.86 20.11 -1.42
CA ASP A 84 5.76 21.55 -1.64
C ASP A 84 6.46 22.38 -0.54
N ALA A 85 6.50 21.87 0.67
CA ALA A 85 7.22 22.50 1.77
C ALA A 85 8.74 22.36 1.59
N ILE A 86 9.19 21.18 1.16
CA ILE A 86 10.61 20.91 0.83
C ILE A 86 11.05 21.78 -0.35
N ALA A 87 10.25 21.85 -1.43
CA ALA A 87 10.56 22.66 -2.62
C ALA A 87 10.70 24.15 -2.31
N LYS A 88 10.00 24.67 -1.29
CA LYS A 88 10.10 26.05 -0.82
C LYS A 88 11.32 26.32 0.08
N ARG A 89 12.25 25.40 0.20
CA ARG A 89 13.48 25.47 1.04
C ARG A 89 13.25 25.68 2.53
N TYR A 90 12.07 25.36 3.04
CA TYR A 90 11.86 25.37 4.48
C TYR A 90 12.58 24.21 5.20
N TYR A 91 12.97 23.16 4.44
CA TYR A 91 13.57 21.95 4.97
C TYR A 91 14.65 21.42 4.01
N ASN A 92 15.90 21.86 4.16
CA ASN A 92 17.01 21.39 3.32
C ASN A 92 17.54 20.01 3.73
N ASP A 93 17.44 19.68 5.02
CA ASP A 93 17.85 18.39 5.59
C ASP A 93 16.69 17.87 6.45
N VAL A 94 15.88 16.99 5.86
CA VAL A 94 14.68 16.46 6.55
C VAL A 94 15.05 15.15 7.22
N ASP A 95 15.14 15.16 8.55
CA ASP A 95 15.28 13.95 9.35
C ASP A 95 13.95 13.25 9.53
N PHE A 96 13.90 11.97 9.17
CA PHE A 96 12.74 11.11 9.38
C PHE A 96 13.06 10.07 10.45
N VAL A 97 12.32 10.08 11.56
CA VAL A 97 12.46 9.10 12.63
C VAL A 97 11.23 8.19 12.65
N ILE A 98 11.44 6.91 12.34
CA ILE A 98 10.37 5.91 12.34
C ILE A 98 10.00 5.55 13.77
N LYS A 99 8.72 5.61 14.08
CA LYS A 99 8.08 5.15 15.31
C LYS A 99 7.17 3.96 15.00
N ASN A 100 6.48 3.42 16.00
CA ASN A 100 5.67 2.22 15.83
C ASN A 100 4.58 2.35 14.75
N ASP A 101 3.91 3.51 14.68
CA ASP A 101 2.73 3.74 13.81
C ASP A 101 2.79 5.08 13.06
N TYR A 102 3.87 5.86 13.21
CA TYR A 102 4.06 7.14 12.52
C TYR A 102 5.53 7.39 12.19
N VAL A 103 5.75 8.35 11.31
CA VAL A 103 7.06 8.96 11.07
C VAL A 103 7.08 10.34 11.68
N GLU A 104 8.08 10.60 12.52
CA GLU A 104 8.38 11.93 13.04
C GLU A 104 9.31 12.65 12.07
N ILE A 105 8.99 13.91 11.78
CA ILE A 105 9.67 14.71 10.79
C ILE A 105 10.24 15.94 11.52
N HIS A 106 11.58 16.07 11.57
CA HIS A 106 12.32 17.14 12.29
C HIS A 106 11.93 17.33 13.76
N GLY A 107 11.35 16.33 14.40
CA GLY A 107 10.82 16.48 15.75
C GLY A 107 9.58 17.39 15.87
N HIS A 108 9.09 17.93 14.76
CA HIS A 108 7.99 18.92 14.76
C HIS A 108 6.67 18.41 14.20
N TYR A 109 6.70 17.40 13.32
CA TYR A 109 5.52 16.84 12.68
C TYR A 109 5.48 15.34 12.84
N LYS A 110 4.26 14.79 12.91
CA LYS A 110 3.96 13.36 12.84
C LYS A 110 3.16 13.10 11.59
N PHE A 111 3.56 12.11 10.82
CA PHE A 111 2.84 11.61 9.65
C PHE A 111 2.45 10.16 9.87
N ARG A 112 1.17 9.82 9.71
CA ARG A 112 0.66 8.47 9.97
C ARG A 112 -0.51 8.11 9.06
N TYR A 113 -0.75 6.81 8.92
CA TYR A 113 -2.00 6.25 8.44
C TYR A 113 -2.93 6.01 9.61
N THR A 114 -4.20 6.43 9.50
CA THR A 114 -5.16 6.34 10.59
C THR A 114 -6.08 5.13 10.46
N HIS A 115 -6.69 4.73 11.55
CA HIS A 115 -7.74 3.72 11.57
C HIS A 115 -8.99 4.12 10.74
N ARG A 116 -9.12 5.39 10.36
CA ARG A 116 -10.19 5.91 9.48
C ARG A 116 -9.90 5.72 8.01
N GLY A 117 -8.73 5.18 7.64
CA GLY A 117 -8.35 4.94 6.25
C GLY A 117 -7.82 6.18 5.52
N SER A 118 -7.25 7.12 6.25
CA SER A 118 -6.66 8.37 5.71
C SER A 118 -5.24 8.58 6.22
N PHE A 119 -4.47 9.40 5.52
CA PHE A 119 -3.19 9.89 6.00
C PHE A 119 -3.38 11.25 6.69
N GLU A 120 -2.75 11.40 7.83
CA GLU A 120 -2.80 12.61 8.65
C GLU A 120 -1.39 13.11 8.90
N MET A 121 -1.28 14.44 8.95
CA MET A 121 -0.09 15.13 9.44
C MET A 121 -0.51 16.05 10.58
N CYS A 122 0.17 15.97 11.72
CA CYS A 122 -0.06 16.85 12.85
C CYS A 122 1.26 17.37 13.41
N ARG A 123 1.20 18.49 14.14
CA ARG A 123 2.36 18.98 14.88
C ARG A 123 2.59 18.15 16.14
N THR A 124 3.87 17.90 16.48
CA THR A 124 4.25 17.09 17.65
C THR A 124 3.84 17.73 18.96
N ILE A 125 3.75 19.09 19.00
CA ILE A 125 3.52 19.88 20.24
C ILE A 125 2.02 20.10 20.51
N SER A 126 1.16 19.98 19.49
CA SER A 126 -0.29 20.14 19.66
C SER A 126 -1.01 19.00 18.94
N ASP A 127 -1.63 18.12 19.70
CA ASP A 127 -2.48 17.06 19.14
C ASP A 127 -3.76 17.61 18.46
N PHE A 128 -3.92 18.93 18.41
CA PHE A 128 -5.14 19.62 17.96
C PHE A 128 -5.04 20.31 16.59
N ASP A 129 -3.84 20.47 16.05
CA ASP A 129 -3.66 21.05 14.71
C ASP A 129 -3.50 19.94 13.66
N GLU A 130 -4.61 19.33 13.26
CA GLU A 130 -4.62 18.47 12.07
C GLU A 130 -4.28 19.32 10.84
N LEU A 131 -3.06 19.15 10.34
CA LEU A 131 -2.70 19.70 9.05
C LEU A 131 -3.30 18.80 7.97
N THR A 132 -4.00 19.40 7.02
CA THR A 132 -4.49 18.66 5.86
C THR A 132 -3.31 18.00 5.15
N CYS A 133 -3.31 16.67 5.07
CA CYS A 133 -2.35 15.95 4.27
C CYS A 133 -2.61 16.28 2.79
N LEU A 134 -1.66 16.94 2.16
CA LEU A 134 -1.69 17.23 0.74
C LEU A 134 -1.39 15.97 -0.07
N HIS A 135 -1.73 15.98 -1.36
CA HIS A 135 -1.40 14.90 -2.31
C HIS A 135 -1.97 13.51 -1.95
N GLN A 136 -3.13 13.44 -1.30
CA GLN A 136 -3.77 12.16 -0.92
C GLN A 136 -3.90 11.20 -2.11
N CYS A 137 -4.30 11.67 -3.29
CA CYS A 137 -4.44 10.81 -4.48
C CYS A 137 -3.10 10.15 -4.84
N GLU A 138 -2.00 10.93 -4.88
CA GLU A 138 -0.67 10.41 -5.19
C GLU A 138 -0.17 9.41 -4.13
N ILE A 139 -0.50 9.65 -2.87
CA ILE A 139 -0.20 8.72 -1.77
C ILE A 139 -0.93 7.39 -1.99
N PHE A 140 -2.23 7.42 -2.34
CA PHE A 140 -2.98 6.20 -2.61
C PHE A 140 -2.52 5.50 -3.89
N ASP A 141 -2.08 6.24 -4.92
CA ASP A 141 -1.48 5.66 -6.11
C ASP A 141 -0.19 4.89 -5.76
N LYS A 142 0.64 5.43 -4.85
CA LYS A 142 1.82 4.73 -4.33
C LYS A 142 1.46 3.48 -3.52
N LEU A 143 0.41 3.51 -2.71
CA LEU A 143 -0.07 2.30 -2.03
C LEU A 143 -0.50 1.23 -3.03
N ASN A 144 -1.18 1.60 -4.10
CA ASN A 144 -1.54 0.68 -5.17
C ASN A 144 -0.28 0.12 -5.86
N GLU A 145 0.70 0.97 -6.20
CA GLU A 145 1.96 0.57 -6.81
C GLU A 145 2.73 -0.43 -5.94
N TRP A 146 2.78 -0.20 -4.64
CA TRP A 146 3.49 -1.05 -3.68
C TRP A 146 2.64 -2.20 -3.14
N MET A 147 1.41 -2.39 -3.67
CA MET A 147 0.50 -3.48 -3.33
C MET A 147 0.02 -3.47 -1.87
N PHE A 148 -0.19 -2.32 -1.25
CA PHE A 148 -0.69 -2.23 0.12
C PHE A 148 -2.21 -2.43 0.22
N ASP A 149 -2.64 -3.22 1.19
CA ASP A 149 -4.06 -3.54 1.45
C ASP A 149 -4.76 -2.46 2.28
N TYR A 150 -4.89 -1.26 1.76
CA TYR A 150 -5.64 -0.20 2.43
C TYR A 150 -7.17 -0.40 2.41
N ARG A 151 -7.64 -1.42 1.66
CA ARG A 151 -9.07 -1.78 1.57
C ARG A 151 -9.50 -2.88 2.54
N GLY A 152 -8.55 -3.51 3.26
CA GLY A 152 -8.83 -4.58 4.20
C GLY A 152 -9.21 -5.90 3.55
N LEU A 153 -8.74 -6.18 2.34
CA LEU A 153 -9.03 -7.41 1.61
C LEU A 153 -8.40 -8.65 2.26
N ILE A 154 -7.22 -8.50 2.89
CA ILE A 154 -6.55 -9.58 3.64
C ILE A 154 -7.45 -10.01 4.81
N SER A 155 -7.91 -9.07 5.63
CA SER A 155 -8.78 -9.35 6.77
C SER A 155 -10.14 -9.89 6.36
N ALA A 156 -10.63 -9.52 5.18
CA ALA A 156 -11.86 -10.05 4.59
C ALA A 156 -11.69 -11.45 3.97
N GLY A 157 -10.48 -12.01 3.92
CA GLY A 157 -10.16 -13.29 3.27
C GLY A 157 -10.21 -13.25 1.75
N LEU A 158 -10.19 -12.05 1.15
CA LEU A 158 -10.23 -11.81 -0.30
C LEU A 158 -8.83 -11.61 -0.91
N ALA A 159 -7.83 -11.36 -0.07
CA ALA A 159 -6.43 -11.29 -0.47
C ALA A 159 -5.57 -12.16 0.44
N ILE A 160 -4.36 -12.42 0.00
CA ILE A 160 -3.31 -13.16 0.70
C ILE A 160 -2.26 -12.16 1.14
N ASP A 161 -1.86 -12.24 2.41
CA ASP A 161 -0.73 -11.48 2.93
C ASP A 161 0.57 -11.99 2.29
N VAL A 162 1.28 -11.11 1.60
CA VAL A 162 2.55 -11.43 0.93
C VAL A 162 3.59 -12.04 1.87
N ASN A 163 3.55 -11.67 3.16
CA ASN A 163 4.47 -12.18 4.17
C ASN A 163 4.21 -13.66 4.54
N THR A 164 3.08 -14.23 4.12
CA THR A 164 2.77 -15.65 4.32
C THR A 164 3.28 -16.53 3.19
N LEU A 165 3.80 -15.93 2.11
CA LEU A 165 4.34 -16.65 0.98
C LEU A 165 5.80 -17.05 1.19
N PRO A 166 6.26 -18.18 0.62
CA PRO A 166 7.67 -18.60 0.66
C PRO A 166 8.62 -17.59 0.00
N GLU A 167 8.16 -16.92 -1.05
CA GLU A 167 8.87 -15.85 -1.75
C GLU A 167 7.92 -14.68 -2.00
N ASN A 168 8.42 -13.47 -1.82
CA ASN A 168 7.67 -12.27 -2.11
C ASN A 168 7.75 -11.96 -3.62
N PRO A 169 6.63 -12.00 -4.36
CA PRO A 169 6.63 -11.85 -5.83
C PRO A 169 6.92 -10.42 -6.30
N TYR A 170 7.03 -9.46 -5.38
CA TYR A 170 7.26 -8.04 -5.68
C TYR A 170 8.68 -7.56 -5.39
N GLU A 171 9.58 -8.44 -4.98
CA GLU A 171 10.97 -8.07 -4.67
C GLU A 171 11.86 -7.87 -5.91
N ARG A 172 11.47 -8.49 -7.02
CA ARG A 172 12.23 -8.48 -8.30
C ARG A 172 11.79 -7.38 -9.23
#